data_032dbc5fac6c23006ebd660591bcb763
#
_entry.id   032dbc5fac6c23006ebd660591bcb763
#
_cell.length_a   1.000
_cell.length_b   1.000
_cell.length_c   1.000
_cell.angle_alpha   90.00
_cell.angle_beta   90.00
_cell.angle_gamma   90.00
#
_symmetry.space_group_name_H-M   'P 1'
#
loop_
_entity.id
_entity.type
_entity.pdbx_description
1 polymer ?
#
loop_
_entity_poly.entity_id
_entity_poly.type
_entity_poly.pdbx_seq_one_letter_code
_entity_poly.pdbx_strand_id
1 'polypeptide(L)'
;NDSELKLARERLAHSDAKFHQGTAQNLDCFADSSFDVIFCHWALTLMDPVVEVLDTTKRLLKERGIFAAIIDGDSKTAPGYLEVHDIIYEHVQSKYPDYGVFELGDPRVRTAEGLQKLMAETFVDFDIDITPITLNFNAAPKILAREAAGFFYASFVLSPTDFSQMLTDLEKYFIATQQDGISCFTMPVNRLVVRGRGGGNRTV
;
A
#
# COMPACT_ATOMS: atom_id res chain seq x y z
N ASN A 1 8.60 -8.62 10.47
CA ASN A 1 8.82 -9.53 11.61
C ASN A 1 9.45 -10.85 11.14
N ASP A 2 9.90 -11.71 12.03
CA ASP A 2 10.62 -12.94 11.70
C ASP A 2 9.75 -13.97 10.97
N SER A 3 8.47 -14.03 11.29
CA SER A 3 7.53 -14.97 10.66
C SER A 3 7.29 -14.63 9.19
N GLU A 4 7.15 -13.36 8.87
CA GLU A 4 6.97 -12.88 7.50
C GLU A 4 8.24 -13.08 6.67
N LEU A 5 9.41 -12.78 7.25
CA LEU A 5 10.70 -13.03 6.60
C LEU A 5 10.92 -14.53 6.33
N LYS A 6 10.53 -15.39 7.25
CA LYS A 6 10.59 -16.85 7.06
C LYS A 6 9.71 -17.25 5.86
N LEU A 7 8.45 -16.81 5.84
CA LEU A 7 7.53 -17.12 4.76
C LEU A 7 8.01 -16.58 3.41
N ALA A 8 8.57 -15.35 3.38
CA ALA A 8 9.14 -14.77 2.18
C ALA A 8 10.34 -15.59 1.66
N ARG A 9 11.23 -16.02 2.55
CA ARG A 9 12.36 -16.91 2.18
C ARG A 9 11.89 -18.25 1.62
N GLU A 10 10.86 -18.85 2.22
CA GLU A 10 10.27 -20.10 1.73
C GLU A 10 9.65 -19.92 0.32
N ARG A 11 8.89 -18.85 0.11
CA ARG A 11 8.25 -18.55 -1.17
C ARG A 11 9.24 -18.24 -2.29
N LEU A 12 10.35 -17.62 -1.96
CA LEU A 12 11.37 -17.17 -2.91
C LEU A 12 12.66 -18.00 -2.85
N ALA A 13 12.58 -19.23 -2.34
CA ALA A 13 13.73 -20.12 -2.15
C ALA A 13 14.51 -20.44 -3.47
N HIS A 14 13.88 -20.27 -4.61
CA HIS A 14 14.48 -20.50 -5.94
C HIS A 14 14.84 -19.20 -6.67
N SER A 15 14.88 -18.06 -5.97
CA SER A 15 15.24 -16.74 -6.52
C SER A 15 16.54 -16.25 -5.91
N ASP A 16 17.18 -15.27 -6.57
CA ASP A 16 18.35 -14.56 -6.04
C ASP A 16 17.98 -13.45 -5.05
N ALA A 17 16.73 -13.44 -4.54
CA ALA A 17 16.25 -12.43 -3.61
C ALA A 17 17.01 -12.47 -2.29
N LYS A 18 17.45 -11.29 -1.84
CA LYS A 18 18.09 -11.09 -0.53
C LYS A 18 17.10 -10.44 0.44
N PHE A 19 17.07 -10.93 1.67
CA PHE A 19 16.16 -10.47 2.70
C PHE A 19 16.93 -9.77 3.80
N HIS A 20 16.55 -8.54 4.08
CA HIS A 20 17.08 -7.74 5.18
C HIS A 20 15.97 -7.45 6.19
N GLN A 21 16.26 -7.66 7.46
CA GLN A 21 15.40 -7.26 8.57
C GLN A 21 15.84 -5.89 9.07
N GLY A 22 14.91 -4.95 9.15
CA GLY A 22 15.20 -3.60 9.60
C GLY A 22 14.00 -2.68 9.42
N THR A 23 14.21 -1.40 9.68
CA THR A 23 13.26 -0.33 9.38
C THR A 23 13.67 0.40 8.12
N ALA A 24 12.70 0.90 7.37
CA ALA A 24 12.96 1.62 6.13
C ALA A 24 13.66 2.99 6.36
N GLN A 25 13.60 3.51 7.59
CA GLN A 25 14.32 4.70 8.00
C GLN A 25 15.83 4.47 8.11
N ASN A 26 16.23 3.25 8.48
CA ASN A 26 17.63 2.93 8.71
C ASN A 26 18.08 1.75 7.83
N LEU A 27 18.67 2.08 6.69
CA LEU A 27 19.23 1.13 5.72
C LEU A 27 20.71 1.42 5.47
N ASP A 28 21.47 1.70 6.54
CA ASP A 28 22.91 2.04 6.48
C ASP A 28 23.78 0.86 6.03
N CYS A 29 23.22 -0.34 6.01
CA CYS A 29 23.86 -1.52 5.43
C CYS A 29 24.02 -1.44 3.89
N PHE A 30 23.35 -0.48 3.23
CA PHE A 30 23.46 -0.26 1.80
C PHE A 30 24.21 1.05 1.52
N ALA A 31 25.13 1.00 0.54
CA ALA A 31 25.87 2.17 0.09
C ALA A 31 24.94 3.18 -0.62
N ASP A 32 25.32 4.46 -0.58
CA ASP A 32 24.65 5.51 -1.34
C ASP A 32 24.66 5.18 -2.84
N SER A 33 23.62 5.62 -3.54
CA SER A 33 23.49 5.46 -5.00
C SER A 33 23.68 4.01 -5.47
N SER A 34 23.12 3.03 -4.72
CA SER A 34 23.29 1.59 -5.00
C SER A 34 22.16 0.96 -5.76
N PHE A 35 20.97 1.58 -5.78
CA PHE A 35 19.77 0.99 -6.42
C PHE A 35 19.32 1.75 -7.66
N ASP A 36 19.03 1.00 -8.73
CA ASP A 36 18.40 1.54 -9.94
C ASP A 36 16.91 1.76 -9.74
N VAL A 37 16.26 0.88 -8.97
CA VAL A 37 14.83 0.94 -8.65
C VAL A 37 14.62 0.60 -7.19
N ILE A 38 13.80 1.39 -6.51
CA ILE A 38 13.24 1.10 -5.19
C ILE A 38 11.73 1.06 -5.33
N PHE A 39 11.09 0.01 -4.82
CA PHE A 39 9.65 -0.16 -4.89
C PHE A 39 9.04 -0.30 -3.49
N CYS A 40 7.96 0.44 -3.24
CA CYS A 40 7.18 0.36 -2.02
C CYS A 40 5.73 -0.03 -2.34
N HIS A 41 5.27 -1.15 -1.79
CA HIS A 41 3.95 -1.67 -2.06
C HIS A 41 3.08 -1.63 -0.80
N TRP A 42 2.11 -0.74 -0.77
CA TRP A 42 1.14 -0.55 0.32
C TRP A 42 1.72 -0.41 1.74
N ALA A 43 2.94 0.10 1.86
CA ALA A 43 3.59 0.23 3.16
C ALA A 43 3.87 1.69 3.56
N LEU A 44 3.90 2.62 2.61
CA LEU A 44 4.29 4.01 2.88
C LEU A 44 3.33 4.71 3.86
N THR A 45 2.05 4.36 3.83
CA THR A 45 1.01 4.87 4.74
C THR A 45 1.19 4.43 6.20
N LEU A 46 2.02 3.42 6.44
CA LEU A 46 2.30 2.87 7.77
C LEU A 46 3.64 3.34 8.34
N MET A 47 4.43 4.08 7.56
CA MET A 47 5.78 4.49 7.93
C MET A 47 5.77 5.84 8.65
N ASP A 48 6.38 5.87 9.83
CA ASP A 48 6.48 7.08 10.66
C ASP A 48 7.86 7.12 11.37
N PRO A 49 8.64 8.21 11.22
CA PRO A 49 8.43 9.36 10.30
C PRO A 49 8.67 8.99 8.82
N VAL A 50 7.71 9.32 7.95
CA VAL A 50 7.80 9.03 6.51
C VAL A 50 8.95 9.80 5.83
N VAL A 51 9.25 11.01 6.31
CA VAL A 51 10.32 11.85 5.74
C VAL A 51 11.67 11.14 5.80
N GLU A 52 12.01 10.50 6.92
CA GLU A 52 13.24 9.73 7.07
C GLU A 52 13.33 8.56 6.07
N VAL A 53 12.19 7.91 5.79
CA VAL A 53 12.11 6.84 4.77
C VAL A 53 12.38 7.40 3.38
N LEU A 54 11.82 8.57 3.07
CA LEU A 54 12.01 9.21 1.77
C LEU A 54 13.45 9.72 1.59
N ASP A 55 14.04 10.29 2.63
CA ASP A 55 15.44 10.71 2.63
C ASP A 55 16.39 9.51 2.43
N THR A 56 16.13 8.42 3.15
CA THR A 56 16.88 7.17 2.96
C THR A 56 16.67 6.62 1.56
N THR A 57 15.45 6.62 1.03
CA THR A 57 15.17 6.21 -0.35
C THR A 57 15.96 7.05 -1.36
N LYS A 58 15.95 8.38 -1.20
CA LYS A 58 16.70 9.30 -2.07
C LYS A 58 18.20 9.03 -2.02
N ARG A 59 18.77 8.83 -0.82
CA ARG A 59 20.20 8.52 -0.63
C ARG A 59 20.59 7.24 -1.37
N LEU A 60 19.75 6.22 -1.32
CA LEU A 60 20.02 4.91 -1.90
C LEU A 60 19.83 4.85 -3.41
N LEU A 61 19.02 5.74 -4.00
CA LEU A 61 18.80 5.78 -5.44
C LEU A 61 20.04 6.30 -6.19
N LYS A 62 20.34 5.67 -7.31
CA LYS A 62 21.29 6.21 -8.29
C LYS A 62 20.73 7.50 -8.91
N GLU A 63 21.60 8.29 -9.52
CA GLU A 63 21.25 9.58 -10.14
C GLU A 63 20.03 9.50 -11.10
N ARG A 64 19.90 8.41 -11.87
CA ARG A 64 18.76 8.14 -12.75
C ARG A 64 17.84 7.06 -12.20
N GLY A 65 17.93 6.80 -10.92
CA GLY A 65 17.13 5.78 -10.26
C GLY A 65 15.65 6.15 -10.20
N ILE A 66 14.83 5.14 -9.97
CA ILE A 66 13.38 5.27 -9.90
C ILE A 66 12.91 4.81 -8.52
N PHE A 67 12.16 5.67 -7.83
CA PHE A 67 11.32 5.24 -6.72
C PHE A 67 9.88 5.10 -7.23
N ALA A 68 9.29 3.94 -7.03
CA ALA A 68 7.90 3.67 -7.38
C ALA A 68 7.13 3.16 -6.16
N ALA A 69 5.89 3.62 -6.00
CA ALA A 69 5.03 3.13 -4.92
C ALA A 69 3.57 2.98 -5.37
N ILE A 70 2.90 2.01 -4.77
CA ILE A 70 1.44 1.90 -4.74
C ILE A 70 0.99 2.26 -3.32
N ILE A 71 0.12 3.23 -3.21
CA ILE A 71 -0.32 3.84 -1.96
C ILE A 71 -1.84 3.94 -1.99
N ASP A 72 -2.49 3.92 -0.83
CA ASP A 72 -3.93 4.13 -0.74
C ASP A 72 -4.36 5.44 -1.42
N GLY A 73 -5.47 5.38 -2.14
CA GLY A 73 -6.09 6.53 -2.79
C GLY A 73 -7.30 7.07 -2.03
N ASP A 74 -7.98 8.05 -2.61
CA ASP A 74 -9.22 8.58 -2.03
C ASP A 74 -10.34 7.53 -2.16
N SER A 75 -10.82 7.03 -1.01
CA SER A 75 -11.86 6.01 -0.92
C SER A 75 -13.15 6.36 -1.66
N LYS A 76 -13.43 7.65 -1.82
CA LYS A 76 -14.61 8.15 -2.53
C LYS A 76 -14.54 7.95 -4.05
N THR A 77 -13.38 7.63 -4.59
CA THR A 77 -13.19 7.44 -6.04
C THR A 77 -13.39 5.99 -6.49
N ALA A 78 -13.59 5.06 -5.55
CA ALA A 78 -13.78 3.63 -5.84
C ALA A 78 -15.18 3.17 -5.39
N PRO A 79 -16.11 2.94 -6.32
CA PRO A 79 -17.47 2.48 -5.99
C PRO A 79 -17.45 1.16 -5.22
N GLY A 80 -18.21 1.09 -4.12
CA GLY A 80 -18.30 -0.12 -3.29
C GLY A 80 -17.16 -0.33 -2.30
N TYR A 81 -16.11 0.50 -2.35
CA TYR A 81 -14.98 0.38 -1.42
C TYR A 81 -15.38 0.67 0.03
N LEU A 82 -16.13 1.75 0.24
CA LEU A 82 -16.56 2.14 1.59
C LEU A 82 -17.55 1.13 2.17
N GLU A 83 -18.44 0.57 1.38
CA GLU A 83 -19.39 -0.46 1.81
C GLU A 83 -18.65 -1.73 2.27
N VAL A 84 -17.63 -2.16 1.54
CA VAL A 84 -16.78 -3.29 1.95
C VAL A 84 -15.99 -2.96 3.21
N HIS A 85 -15.40 -1.77 3.29
CA HIS A 85 -14.73 -1.26 4.48
C HIS A 85 -15.66 -1.31 5.70
N ASP A 86 -16.86 -0.75 5.57
CA ASP A 86 -17.81 -0.62 6.67
C ASP A 86 -18.26 -2.00 7.18
N ILE A 87 -18.55 -2.96 6.28
CA ILE A 87 -18.85 -4.34 6.68
C ILE A 87 -17.73 -4.94 7.53
N ILE A 88 -16.46 -4.77 7.09
CA ILE A 88 -15.31 -5.31 7.82
C ILE A 88 -15.16 -4.62 9.19
N TYR A 89 -15.25 -3.28 9.20
CA TYR A 89 -15.05 -2.50 10.43
C TYR A 89 -16.19 -2.68 11.43
N GLU A 90 -17.44 -2.87 10.99
CA GLU A 90 -18.56 -3.20 11.88
C GLU A 90 -18.28 -4.52 12.64
N HIS A 91 -17.79 -5.55 11.97
CA HIS A 91 -17.40 -6.80 12.62
C HIS A 91 -16.27 -6.60 13.64
N VAL A 92 -15.24 -5.84 13.27
CA VAL A 92 -14.07 -5.60 14.13
C VAL A 92 -14.45 -4.73 15.33
N GLN A 93 -15.14 -3.61 15.10
CA GLN A 93 -15.51 -2.67 16.15
C GLN A 93 -16.59 -3.23 17.11
N SER A 94 -17.36 -4.22 16.67
CA SER A 94 -18.25 -4.96 17.58
C SER A 94 -17.48 -5.69 18.70
N LYS A 95 -16.20 -6.02 18.49
CA LYS A 95 -15.32 -6.69 19.44
C LYS A 95 -14.28 -5.73 20.04
N TYR A 96 -13.81 -4.80 19.26
CA TYR A 96 -12.78 -3.81 19.60
C TYR A 96 -13.26 -2.41 19.22
N PRO A 97 -14.09 -1.77 20.07
CA PRO A 97 -14.76 -0.50 19.73
C PRO A 97 -13.81 0.63 19.31
N ASP A 98 -12.59 0.63 19.87
CA ASP A 98 -11.58 1.66 19.60
C ASP A 98 -10.70 1.34 18.37
N TYR A 99 -10.97 0.25 17.64
CA TYR A 99 -10.17 -0.10 16.48
C TYR A 99 -10.36 0.91 15.35
N GLY A 100 -9.26 1.42 14.80
CA GLY A 100 -9.27 2.38 13.70
C GLY A 100 -9.54 3.83 14.11
N VAL A 101 -9.62 4.13 15.41
CA VAL A 101 -9.78 5.50 15.93
C VAL A 101 -8.50 6.33 15.71
N PHE A 102 -7.33 5.68 15.69
CA PHE A 102 -6.06 6.34 15.48
C PHE A 102 -5.60 6.20 14.03
N GLU A 103 -5.33 7.33 13.39
CA GLU A 103 -4.64 7.33 12.09
C GLU A 103 -3.17 6.98 12.28
N LEU A 104 -2.68 6.01 11.49
CA LEU A 104 -1.28 5.62 11.48
C LEU A 104 -0.52 6.40 10.39
N GLY A 105 0.74 6.73 10.67
CA GLY A 105 1.65 7.36 9.73
C GLY A 105 1.31 8.82 9.39
N ASP A 106 1.92 9.34 8.34
CA ASP A 106 1.76 10.74 7.92
C ASP A 106 0.50 10.92 7.05
N PRO A 107 -0.45 11.79 7.43
CA PRO A 107 -1.69 11.98 6.67
C PRO A 107 -1.46 12.50 5.24
N ARG A 108 -0.32 13.14 4.96
CA ARG A 108 0.00 13.64 3.61
C ARG A 108 0.12 12.52 2.57
N VAL A 109 0.46 11.30 2.97
CA VAL A 109 0.57 10.17 2.03
C VAL A 109 -0.78 9.64 1.55
N ARG A 110 -1.89 10.02 2.20
CA ARG A 110 -3.24 9.51 1.91
C ARG A 110 -3.98 10.28 0.80
N THR A 111 -3.45 11.43 0.38
CA THR A 111 -4.04 12.23 -0.68
C THR A 111 -3.02 12.51 -1.79
N ALA A 112 -3.47 12.60 -3.04
CA ALA A 112 -2.58 12.90 -4.16
C ALA A 112 -1.89 14.27 -3.99
N GLU A 113 -2.61 15.28 -3.46
CA GLU A 113 -2.06 16.62 -3.22
C GLU A 113 -0.99 16.61 -2.10
N GLY A 114 -1.30 15.97 -0.96
CA GLY A 114 -0.37 15.84 0.16
C GLY A 114 0.89 15.06 -0.25
N LEU A 115 0.71 13.98 -1.00
CA LEU A 115 1.78 13.16 -1.53
C LEU A 115 2.66 13.97 -2.50
N GLN A 116 2.06 14.75 -3.40
CA GLN A 116 2.78 15.63 -4.33
C GLN A 116 3.66 16.63 -3.57
N LYS A 117 3.12 17.26 -2.54
CA LYS A 117 3.85 18.21 -1.70
C LYS A 117 5.00 17.53 -0.97
N LEU A 118 4.74 16.39 -0.32
CA LEU A 118 5.73 15.62 0.41
C LEU A 118 6.90 15.17 -0.51
N MET A 119 6.58 14.66 -1.71
CA MET A 119 7.59 14.24 -2.68
C MET A 119 8.39 15.43 -3.21
N ALA A 120 7.75 16.58 -3.47
CA ALA A 120 8.44 17.79 -3.95
C ALA A 120 9.41 18.36 -2.91
N GLU A 121 9.11 18.25 -1.63
CA GLU A 121 9.99 18.67 -0.53
C GLU A 121 11.27 17.81 -0.46
N THR A 122 11.15 16.50 -0.69
CA THR A 122 12.27 15.57 -0.58
C THR A 122 13.04 15.41 -1.89
N PHE A 123 12.35 15.27 -3.02
CA PHE A 123 12.92 14.91 -4.33
C PHE A 123 13.00 16.13 -5.27
N VAL A 124 13.69 17.21 -4.85
CA VAL A 124 13.73 18.50 -5.55
C VAL A 124 14.19 18.38 -7.02
N ASP A 125 15.18 17.51 -7.31
CA ASP A 125 15.76 17.33 -8.63
C ASP A 125 15.22 16.10 -9.38
N PHE A 126 14.03 15.67 -9.04
CA PHE A 126 13.38 14.50 -9.64
C PHE A 126 12.10 14.89 -10.36
N ASP A 127 11.70 14.09 -11.34
CA ASP A 127 10.39 14.15 -11.94
C ASP A 127 9.41 13.30 -11.11
N ILE A 128 8.31 13.90 -10.70
CA ILE A 128 7.30 13.28 -9.82
C ILE A 128 6.03 13.09 -10.62
N ASP A 129 5.57 11.85 -10.74
CA ASP A 129 4.30 11.48 -11.37
C ASP A 129 3.43 10.75 -10.34
N ILE A 130 2.28 11.34 -10.01
CA ILE A 130 1.26 10.76 -9.16
C ILE A 130 -0.01 10.62 -9.97
N THR A 131 -0.43 9.38 -10.18
CA THR A 131 -1.63 9.07 -10.96
C THR A 131 -2.62 8.33 -10.07
N PRO A 132 -3.78 8.91 -9.73
CA PRO A 132 -4.89 8.20 -9.11
C PRO A 132 -5.43 7.12 -10.07
N ILE A 133 -5.63 5.91 -9.55
CA ILE A 133 -6.12 4.77 -10.31
C ILE A 133 -7.17 4.05 -9.47
N THR A 134 -8.21 3.52 -10.10
CA THR A 134 -9.12 2.56 -9.48
C THR A 134 -8.80 1.17 -10.01
N LEU A 135 -8.39 0.28 -9.11
CA LEU A 135 -8.17 -1.13 -9.42
C LEU A 135 -9.50 -1.88 -9.33
N ASN A 136 -9.75 -2.78 -10.28
CA ASN A 136 -10.97 -3.59 -10.33
C ASN A 136 -10.60 -5.06 -10.22
N PHE A 137 -11.17 -5.75 -9.23
CA PHE A 137 -11.00 -7.18 -9.01
C PHE A 137 -12.33 -7.88 -9.32
N ASN A 138 -12.37 -8.69 -10.35
CA ASN A 138 -13.57 -9.42 -10.78
C ASN A 138 -13.39 -10.90 -10.48
N ALA A 139 -14.27 -11.46 -9.67
CA ALA A 139 -14.29 -12.89 -9.35
C ALA A 139 -15.66 -13.33 -8.84
N ALA A 140 -15.80 -14.62 -8.55
CA ALA A 140 -16.98 -15.13 -7.84
C ALA A 140 -17.09 -14.48 -6.44
N PRO A 141 -18.32 -14.20 -5.94
CA PRO A 141 -18.54 -13.49 -4.67
C PRO A 141 -17.71 -14.01 -3.49
N LYS A 142 -17.69 -15.33 -3.33
CA LYS A 142 -16.92 -15.99 -2.26
C LYS A 142 -15.41 -15.74 -2.34
N ILE A 143 -14.87 -15.66 -3.57
CA ILE A 143 -13.44 -15.35 -3.78
C ILE A 143 -13.22 -13.89 -3.46
N LEU A 144 -14.05 -12.98 -3.97
CA LEU A 144 -13.92 -11.55 -3.69
C LEU A 144 -14.04 -11.22 -2.21
N ALA A 145 -14.95 -11.88 -1.47
CA ALA A 145 -15.07 -11.69 -0.02
C ALA A 145 -13.75 -11.98 0.70
N ARG A 146 -13.07 -13.05 0.31
CA ARG A 146 -11.78 -13.43 0.90
C ARG A 146 -10.64 -12.50 0.48
N GLU A 147 -10.58 -12.16 -0.80
CA GLU A 147 -9.55 -11.24 -1.32
C GLU A 147 -9.71 -9.84 -0.72
N ALA A 148 -10.94 -9.30 -0.70
CA ALA A 148 -11.23 -8.02 -0.10
C ALA A 148 -10.83 -7.99 1.39
N ALA A 149 -11.22 -9.01 2.17
CA ALA A 149 -10.81 -9.12 3.56
C ALA A 149 -9.28 -9.12 3.74
N GLY A 150 -8.54 -9.68 2.79
CA GLY A 150 -7.07 -9.73 2.80
C GLY A 150 -6.39 -8.37 2.65
N PHE A 151 -7.07 -7.36 2.10
CA PHE A 151 -6.54 -6.00 1.98
C PHE A 151 -6.68 -5.18 3.27
N PHE A 152 -7.55 -5.60 4.20
CA PHE A 152 -7.80 -4.86 5.43
C PHE A 152 -7.16 -5.56 6.63
N TYR A 153 -6.14 -4.94 7.23
CA TYR A 153 -5.51 -5.46 8.46
C TYR A 153 -6.50 -5.70 9.59
N ALA A 154 -7.57 -4.91 9.62
CA ALA A 154 -8.66 -5.07 10.56
C ALA A 154 -9.23 -6.49 10.61
N SER A 155 -9.31 -7.17 9.47
CA SER A 155 -9.85 -8.53 9.38
C SER A 155 -9.02 -9.58 10.16
N PHE A 156 -7.70 -9.34 10.35
CA PHE A 156 -6.80 -10.30 10.99
C PHE A 156 -6.86 -10.31 12.52
N VAL A 157 -7.55 -9.33 13.15
CA VAL A 157 -7.73 -9.32 14.60
C VAL A 157 -8.94 -10.15 15.05
N LEU A 158 -9.79 -10.57 14.11
CA LEU A 158 -10.99 -11.35 14.40
C LEU A 158 -10.66 -12.82 14.76
N SER A 159 -11.49 -13.39 15.63
CA SER A 159 -11.46 -14.84 15.83
C SER A 159 -11.84 -15.59 14.55
N PRO A 160 -11.46 -16.88 14.38
CA PRO A 160 -11.85 -17.65 13.20
C PRO A 160 -13.36 -17.68 12.94
N THR A 161 -14.19 -17.69 14.01
CA THR A 161 -15.64 -17.68 13.92
C THR A 161 -16.16 -16.32 13.43
N ASP A 162 -15.70 -15.23 14.04
CA ASP A 162 -16.11 -13.86 13.65
C ASP A 162 -15.63 -13.54 12.24
N PHE A 163 -14.41 -13.96 11.87
CA PHE A 163 -13.89 -13.83 10.51
C PHE A 163 -14.75 -14.57 9.49
N SER A 164 -15.21 -15.79 9.80
CA SER A 164 -16.10 -16.55 8.93
C SER A 164 -17.46 -15.87 8.76
N GLN A 165 -17.98 -15.25 9.82
CA GLN A 165 -19.24 -14.49 9.74
C GLN A 165 -19.07 -13.24 8.87
N MET A 166 -17.98 -12.48 9.04
CA MET A 166 -17.64 -11.33 8.21
C MET A 166 -17.54 -11.73 6.73
N LEU A 167 -16.85 -12.84 6.40
CA LEU A 167 -16.78 -13.34 5.02
C LEU A 167 -18.16 -13.68 4.45
N THR A 168 -19.08 -14.20 5.27
CA THR A 168 -20.44 -14.48 4.84
C THR A 168 -21.19 -13.20 4.48
N ASP A 169 -21.02 -12.14 5.25
CA ASP A 169 -21.69 -10.87 5.00
C ASP A 169 -21.08 -10.12 3.81
N LEU A 170 -19.77 -10.18 3.63
CA LEU A 170 -19.11 -9.73 2.40
C LEU A 170 -19.57 -10.49 1.15
N GLU A 171 -19.71 -11.82 1.24
CA GLU A 171 -20.22 -12.64 0.13
C GLU A 171 -21.66 -12.24 -0.25
N LYS A 172 -22.54 -12.02 0.74
CA LYS A 172 -23.91 -11.51 0.50
C LYS A 172 -23.88 -10.15 -0.19
N TYR A 173 -23.03 -9.23 0.25
CA TYR A 173 -22.84 -7.93 -0.39
C TYR A 173 -22.45 -8.08 -1.86
N PHE A 174 -21.45 -8.90 -2.15
CA PHE A 174 -21.01 -9.14 -3.53
C PHE A 174 -22.04 -9.85 -4.40
N ILE A 175 -22.87 -10.70 -3.83
CA ILE A 175 -24.02 -11.31 -4.54
C ILE A 175 -25.07 -10.24 -4.86
N ALA A 176 -25.38 -9.37 -3.90
CA ALA A 176 -26.42 -8.34 -4.06
C ALA A 176 -26.02 -7.23 -5.05
N THR A 177 -24.71 -6.98 -5.22
CA THR A 177 -24.17 -5.92 -6.08
C THR A 177 -23.68 -6.43 -7.43
N GLN A 178 -23.94 -7.70 -7.78
CA GLN A 178 -23.58 -8.25 -9.09
C GLN A 178 -24.21 -7.48 -10.25
N GLN A 179 -23.41 -7.26 -11.28
CA GLN A 179 -23.87 -6.75 -12.57
C GLN A 179 -23.57 -7.83 -13.63
N ASP A 180 -24.60 -8.26 -14.35
CA ASP A 180 -24.51 -9.32 -15.36
C ASP A 180 -23.85 -10.62 -14.85
N GLY A 181 -24.09 -10.97 -13.60
CA GLY A 181 -23.52 -12.17 -12.95
C GLY A 181 -22.05 -12.04 -12.54
N ILE A 182 -21.45 -10.86 -12.67
CA ILE A 182 -20.07 -10.57 -12.27
C ILE A 182 -20.07 -9.71 -11.01
N SER A 183 -19.34 -10.14 -10.00
CA SER A 183 -19.05 -9.32 -8.82
C SER A 183 -17.71 -8.61 -9.00
N CYS A 184 -17.65 -7.37 -8.52
CA CYS A 184 -16.46 -6.55 -8.59
C CYS A 184 -16.14 -5.96 -7.21
N PHE A 185 -14.86 -6.00 -6.82
CA PHE A 185 -14.32 -5.21 -5.73
C PHE A 185 -13.39 -4.15 -6.32
N THR A 186 -13.57 -2.90 -5.92
CA THR A 186 -12.75 -1.79 -6.42
C THR A 186 -11.89 -1.23 -5.31
N MET A 187 -10.65 -0.85 -5.63
CA MET A 187 -9.71 -0.21 -4.71
C MET A 187 -9.17 1.09 -5.29
N PRO A 188 -9.24 2.19 -4.55
CA PRO A 188 -8.59 3.44 -4.93
C PRO A 188 -7.11 3.35 -4.58
N VAL A 189 -6.23 3.69 -5.52
CA VAL A 189 -4.80 3.76 -5.28
C VAL A 189 -4.18 4.98 -5.94
N ASN A 190 -3.13 5.50 -5.34
CA ASN A 190 -2.21 6.44 -5.96
C ASN A 190 -0.98 5.68 -6.45
N ARG A 191 -0.75 5.67 -7.76
CA ARG A 191 0.51 5.23 -8.33
C ARG A 191 1.50 6.39 -8.27
N LEU A 192 2.56 6.24 -7.51
CA LEU A 192 3.68 7.19 -7.43
C LEU A 192 4.85 6.68 -8.25
N VAL A 193 5.45 7.56 -9.05
CA VAL A 193 6.74 7.32 -9.70
C VAL A 193 7.59 8.57 -9.61
N VAL A 194 8.76 8.45 -9.00
CA VAL A 194 9.76 9.51 -8.86
C VAL A 194 11.00 9.09 -9.64
N ARG A 195 11.46 9.91 -10.61
CA ARG A 195 12.61 9.61 -11.47
C ARG A 195 13.69 10.68 -11.34
N GLY A 196 14.92 10.26 -11.14
CA GLY A 196 16.07 11.15 -11.18
C GLY A 196 16.26 11.74 -12.59
N ARG A 197 16.44 13.05 -12.68
CA ARG A 197 16.58 13.77 -13.96
C ARG A 197 17.90 13.54 -14.69
N GLY A 198 18.86 12.83 -14.12
CA GLY A 198 20.20 12.68 -14.68
C GLY A 198 20.82 14.04 -15.00
N GLY A 199 21.99 14.35 -14.50
CA GLY A 199 22.62 15.65 -14.72
C GLY A 199 22.72 15.99 -16.20
N GLY A 200 21.76 16.75 -16.72
CA GLY A 200 21.93 17.46 -17.97
C GLY A 200 23.10 18.40 -17.78
N ASN A 201 24.11 18.34 -18.66
CA ASN A 201 25.20 19.30 -18.73
C ASN A 201 24.66 20.70 -18.42
N ARG A 202 24.89 21.22 -17.22
CA ARG A 202 24.84 22.65 -17.00
C ARG A 202 26.06 23.19 -17.78
N THR A 203 25.85 23.45 -19.05
CA THR A 203 26.76 24.31 -19.82
C THR A 203 26.77 25.66 -19.10
N VAL A 204 27.92 25.95 -18.49
CA VAL A 204 28.27 27.25 -17.94
C VAL A 204 28.38 28.25 -19.06
#